data_75ee9ac50f81f064e4c2ac1c2a6811a1
#
_entry.id   75ee9ac50f81f064e4c2ac1c2a6811a1
#
_cell.length_a   1.000
_cell.length_b   1.000
_cell.length_c   1.000
_cell.angle_alpha   90.00
_cell.angle_beta   90.00
_cell.angle_gamma   90.00
#
_symmetry.space_group_name_H-M   'P 1'
#
loop_
_entity.id
_entity.type
_entity.pdbx_description
1 polymer ?
#
loop_
_entity_poly.entity_id
_entity_poly.type
_entity_poly.pdbx_seq_one_letter_code
_entity_poly.pdbx_strand_id
1 'polypeptide(L)'
;MTVNPAGSRHETHEVADLMGVRKPPANMNDLPKIVWPATASRNEDGVVTIGGVAVTDLVSEYGTPLFVLDEEDFRGRVATMAKSFGGPQNVHYAAKAFLCGEVARWINEAGLCMDVASSYEMGVALAAGFPANRMTLHGNNKSVEELRQAVDLGVAHIVVDSLYEIDRLNKVAGELGKRQNVFVRVTCGVEAHTHDFIATAHEDQKFGFSLASGQAAEAVQRVIEADNLILNGLHSHIGSQIFDVDGFEMAAHRIITFFAEIVEQYGPDATEGFSIVDLGGGFGIAYLESDDPPAIADIAADLRAIVEREAAAAG
;
A
#
# COMPACT_ATOMS: atom_id res chain seq x y z
N MET A 1 -23.80 -0.69 -29.77
CA MET A 1 -23.41 0.06 -28.56
C MET A 1 -22.80 -0.93 -27.58
N THR A 2 -21.51 -0.92 -27.43
CA THR A 2 -20.82 -1.74 -26.41
C THR A 2 -21.06 -1.07 -25.07
N VAL A 3 -21.91 -1.65 -24.25
CA VAL A 3 -22.15 -1.22 -22.88
C VAL A 3 -20.84 -1.38 -22.12
N ASN A 4 -20.35 -0.30 -21.51
CA ASN A 4 -19.16 -0.36 -20.66
C ASN A 4 -19.46 -1.28 -19.46
N PRO A 5 -18.69 -2.38 -19.27
CA PRO A 5 -18.97 -3.31 -18.16
C PRO A 5 -18.96 -2.64 -16.77
N ALA A 6 -18.18 -1.57 -16.59
CA ALA A 6 -18.19 -0.79 -15.35
C ALA A 6 -19.52 -0.02 -15.17
N GLY A 7 -20.11 0.51 -16.27
CA GLY A 7 -21.39 1.19 -16.20
C GLY A 7 -22.53 0.23 -15.83
N SER A 8 -22.53 -0.99 -16.42
CA SER A 8 -23.61 -1.95 -16.12
C SER A 8 -23.60 -2.47 -14.65
N ARG A 9 -22.46 -2.42 -13.97
CA ARG A 9 -22.40 -2.81 -12.54
C ARG A 9 -22.87 -1.70 -11.61
N HIS A 10 -22.57 -0.45 -11.94
CA HIS A 10 -23.17 0.69 -11.26
C HIS A 10 -24.69 0.71 -11.48
N GLU A 11 -25.16 0.46 -12.69
CA GLU A 11 -26.59 0.37 -13.00
C GLU A 11 -27.29 -0.79 -12.27
N THR A 12 -26.62 -1.93 -12.07
CA THR A 12 -27.19 -3.04 -11.27
C THR A 12 -27.21 -2.72 -9.77
N HIS A 13 -26.28 -1.97 -9.24
CA HIS A 13 -26.37 -1.43 -7.88
C HIS A 13 -27.48 -0.38 -7.77
N GLU A 14 -27.57 0.55 -8.72
CA GLU A 14 -28.66 1.53 -8.77
C GLU A 14 -30.04 0.87 -8.94
N VAL A 15 -30.15 -0.17 -9.78
CA VAL A 15 -31.40 -0.94 -9.94
C VAL A 15 -31.68 -1.80 -8.71
N ALA A 16 -30.68 -2.38 -8.06
CA ALA A 16 -30.86 -3.07 -6.79
C ALA A 16 -31.21 -2.09 -5.67
N ASP A 17 -30.67 -0.89 -5.68
CA ASP A 17 -31.01 0.20 -4.77
C ASP A 17 -32.41 0.75 -5.02
N LEU A 18 -32.84 0.82 -6.29
CA LEU A 18 -34.22 1.17 -6.67
C LEU A 18 -35.23 0.08 -6.28
N MET A 19 -34.82 -1.18 -6.31
CA MET A 19 -35.68 -2.33 -5.93
C MET A 19 -35.49 -2.74 -4.47
N GLY A 20 -34.41 -2.41 -3.84
CA GLY A 20 -34.01 -2.81 -2.48
C GLY A 20 -34.20 -1.74 -1.41
N VAL A 21 -34.88 -0.61 -1.75
CA VAL A 21 -35.21 0.42 -0.75
C VAL A 21 -34.05 0.75 0.19
N ARG A 22 -32.99 1.38 -0.33
CA ARG A 22 -32.12 2.15 0.57
C ARG A 22 -32.99 3.19 1.24
N LYS A 23 -33.29 2.97 2.51
CA LYS A 23 -33.95 4.01 3.30
C LYS A 23 -32.99 5.20 3.29
N PRO A 24 -33.45 6.38 2.86
CA PRO A 24 -32.65 7.57 3.02
C PRO A 24 -32.26 7.68 4.50
N PRO A 25 -31.08 8.23 4.82
CA PRO A 25 -30.67 8.44 6.19
C PRO A 25 -31.80 9.20 6.94
N ALA A 26 -32.02 8.84 8.20
CA ALA A 26 -33.09 9.41 9.02
C ALA A 26 -32.97 10.95 9.11
N ASN A 27 -31.77 11.46 8.97
CA ASN A 27 -31.47 12.88 8.91
C ASN A 27 -30.46 13.16 7.80
N MET A 28 -30.86 13.80 6.73
CA MET A 28 -29.99 14.20 5.60
C MET A 28 -28.93 15.23 5.98
N ASN A 29 -28.96 15.78 7.18
CA ASN A 29 -27.98 16.73 7.69
C ASN A 29 -26.87 16.04 8.51
N ASP A 30 -26.99 14.76 8.77
CA ASP A 30 -25.96 14.02 9.49
C ASP A 30 -24.68 13.93 8.66
N LEU A 31 -23.54 13.95 9.37
CA LEU A 31 -22.21 13.78 8.82
C LEU A 31 -21.58 12.54 9.48
N PRO A 32 -21.92 11.33 8.99
CA PRO A 32 -21.41 10.08 9.57
C PRO A 32 -19.90 10.06 9.61
N LYS A 33 -19.32 9.91 10.79
CA LYS A 33 -17.85 9.97 10.99
C LYS A 33 -17.09 8.85 10.28
N ILE A 34 -17.78 7.78 9.90
CA ILE A 34 -17.18 6.68 9.13
C ILE A 34 -16.83 7.11 7.69
N VAL A 35 -17.55 8.12 7.14
CA VAL A 35 -17.36 8.61 5.76
C VAL A 35 -16.76 10.01 5.73
N TRP A 36 -17.17 10.87 6.69
CA TRP A 36 -16.73 12.26 6.76
C TRP A 36 -15.45 12.39 7.59
N PRO A 37 -14.61 13.40 7.30
CA PRO A 37 -13.45 13.71 8.15
C PRO A 37 -13.84 13.92 9.61
N ALA A 38 -12.93 13.64 10.52
CA ALA A 38 -13.18 13.74 11.96
C ALA A 38 -13.60 15.13 12.41
N THR A 39 -13.08 16.19 11.74
CA THR A 39 -13.40 17.58 12.06
C THR A 39 -14.67 18.10 11.38
N ALA A 40 -15.24 17.31 10.44
CA ALA A 40 -16.45 17.74 9.74
C ALA A 40 -17.60 18.00 10.71
N SER A 41 -18.20 19.17 10.62
CA SER A 41 -19.32 19.62 11.47
C SER A 41 -20.21 20.60 10.71
N ARG A 42 -21.28 21.05 11.36
CA ARG A 42 -22.08 22.18 10.86
C ARG A 42 -21.98 23.35 11.81
N ASN A 43 -21.83 24.55 11.27
CA ASN A 43 -21.89 25.78 12.05
C ASN A 43 -23.34 26.16 12.42
N GLU A 44 -23.52 27.29 13.11
CA GLU A 44 -24.83 27.79 13.55
C GLU A 44 -25.81 28.05 12.40
N ASP A 45 -25.29 28.36 11.20
CA ASP A 45 -26.10 28.58 9.98
C ASP A 45 -26.38 27.27 9.22
N GLY A 46 -25.96 26.11 9.75
CA GLY A 46 -26.12 24.80 9.11
C GLY A 46 -25.13 24.51 7.97
N VAL A 47 -24.17 25.40 7.71
CA VAL A 47 -23.13 25.21 6.70
C VAL A 47 -22.10 24.19 7.18
N VAL A 48 -21.71 23.27 6.31
CA VAL A 48 -20.64 22.28 6.60
C VAL A 48 -19.33 23.02 6.80
N THR A 49 -18.58 22.64 7.83
CA THR A 49 -17.20 23.06 8.06
C THR A 49 -16.27 21.86 8.07
N ILE A 50 -15.05 22.03 7.58
CA ILE A 50 -13.98 21.03 7.61
C ILE A 50 -12.73 21.73 8.17
N GLY A 51 -12.13 21.18 9.21
CA GLY A 51 -11.00 21.85 9.90
C GLY A 51 -11.40 23.23 10.45
N GLY A 52 -12.68 23.44 10.77
CA GLY A 52 -13.21 24.75 11.22
C GLY A 52 -13.48 25.78 10.11
N VAL A 53 -13.18 25.47 8.84
CA VAL A 53 -13.42 26.37 7.71
C VAL A 53 -14.72 26.02 7.01
N ALA A 54 -15.58 27.01 6.76
CA ALA A 54 -16.84 26.79 6.05
C ALA A 54 -16.59 26.43 4.58
N VAL A 55 -17.31 25.42 4.07
CA VAL A 55 -17.16 25.02 2.66
C VAL A 55 -17.56 26.13 1.68
N THR A 56 -18.45 27.04 2.08
CA THR A 56 -18.82 28.22 1.29
C THR A 56 -17.67 29.19 1.12
N ASP A 57 -16.81 29.36 2.13
CA ASP A 57 -15.66 30.24 2.07
C ASP A 57 -14.58 29.61 1.17
N LEU A 58 -14.37 28.29 1.29
CA LEU A 58 -13.45 27.54 0.39
C LEU A 58 -13.88 27.68 -1.07
N VAL A 59 -15.19 27.51 -1.35
CA VAL A 59 -15.73 27.67 -2.71
C VAL A 59 -15.59 29.11 -3.22
N SER A 60 -15.81 30.09 -2.36
CA SER A 60 -15.66 31.52 -2.73
C SER A 60 -14.20 31.85 -3.10
N GLU A 61 -13.24 31.25 -2.42
CA GLU A 61 -11.80 31.52 -2.65
C GLU A 61 -11.22 30.70 -3.80
N TYR A 62 -11.54 29.40 -3.88
CA TYR A 62 -10.89 28.45 -4.79
C TYR A 62 -11.79 27.97 -5.94
N GLY A 63 -13.08 28.22 -5.89
CA GLY A 63 -14.06 27.75 -6.88
C GLY A 63 -14.44 26.28 -6.72
N THR A 64 -15.13 25.75 -7.74
CA THR A 64 -15.55 24.33 -7.82
C THR A 64 -15.21 23.78 -9.20
N PRO A 65 -14.94 22.44 -9.35
CA PRO A 65 -14.86 21.42 -8.30
C PRO A 65 -13.64 21.59 -7.41
N LEU A 66 -13.73 21.23 -6.12
CA LEU A 66 -12.67 21.38 -5.14
C LEU A 66 -12.54 20.11 -4.29
N PHE A 67 -11.33 19.55 -4.22
CA PHE A 67 -10.96 18.54 -3.24
C PHE A 67 -10.43 19.23 -1.99
N VAL A 68 -10.94 18.82 -0.82
CA VAL A 68 -10.53 19.35 0.48
C VAL A 68 -9.89 18.23 1.28
N LEU A 69 -8.65 18.43 1.70
CA LEU A 69 -7.93 17.52 2.57
C LEU A 69 -7.89 18.10 3.99
N ASP A 70 -8.39 17.35 4.94
CA ASP A 70 -8.38 17.71 6.36
C ASP A 70 -7.08 17.26 7.01
N GLU A 71 -6.23 18.20 7.38
CA GLU A 71 -4.92 17.92 7.96
C GLU A 71 -5.04 17.19 9.31
N GLU A 72 -5.96 17.61 10.17
CA GLU A 72 -6.13 17.02 11.50
C GLU A 72 -6.57 15.55 11.39
N ASP A 73 -7.57 15.26 10.56
CA ASP A 73 -8.02 13.90 10.30
C ASP A 73 -6.92 13.05 9.67
N PHE A 74 -6.21 13.59 8.67
CA PHE A 74 -5.11 12.88 8.01
C PHE A 74 -4.02 12.51 9.01
N ARG A 75 -3.52 13.47 9.79
CA ARG A 75 -2.49 13.25 10.81
C ARG A 75 -2.97 12.30 11.91
N GLY A 76 -4.23 12.38 12.31
CA GLY A 76 -4.84 11.46 13.27
C GLY A 76 -4.86 10.02 12.79
N ARG A 77 -5.20 9.79 11.51
CA ARG A 77 -5.16 8.47 10.88
C ARG A 77 -3.72 7.94 10.76
N VAL A 78 -2.78 8.78 10.35
CA VAL A 78 -1.35 8.44 10.28
C VAL A 78 -0.82 8.01 11.65
N ALA A 79 -1.13 8.76 12.71
CA ALA A 79 -0.72 8.43 14.07
C ALA A 79 -1.34 7.12 14.57
N THR A 80 -2.61 6.87 14.22
CA THR A 80 -3.31 5.62 14.55
C THR A 80 -2.64 4.44 13.86
N MET A 81 -2.34 4.53 12.57
CA MET A 81 -1.61 3.50 11.83
C MET A 81 -0.25 3.21 12.47
N ALA A 82 0.57 4.24 12.69
CA ALA A 82 1.89 4.09 13.29
C ALA A 82 1.82 3.39 14.65
N LYS A 83 0.88 3.80 15.51
CA LYS A 83 0.67 3.19 16.83
C LYS A 83 0.22 1.73 16.71
N SER A 84 -0.72 1.42 15.83
CA SER A 84 -1.28 0.09 15.67
C SER A 84 -0.26 -0.92 15.17
N PHE A 85 0.63 -0.52 14.25
CA PHE A 85 1.69 -1.36 13.70
C PHE A 85 3.03 -1.27 14.44
N GLY A 86 3.05 -0.74 15.67
CA GLY A 86 4.22 -0.80 16.56
C GLY A 86 5.31 0.22 16.23
N GLY A 87 5.02 1.22 15.42
CA GLY A 87 5.92 2.35 15.13
C GLY A 87 5.82 2.85 13.70
N PRO A 88 6.21 4.11 13.47
CA PRO A 88 6.09 4.73 12.15
C PRO A 88 6.98 4.05 11.08
N GLN A 89 8.10 3.45 11.49
CA GLN A 89 9.01 2.73 10.60
C GLN A 89 8.41 1.45 9.99
N ASN A 90 7.33 0.95 10.56
CA ASN A 90 6.62 -0.26 10.10
C ASN A 90 5.44 0.07 9.18
N VAL A 91 5.24 1.35 8.86
CA VAL A 91 4.13 1.81 8.03
C VAL A 91 4.65 2.61 6.85
N HIS A 92 4.26 2.18 5.66
CA HIS A 92 4.56 2.88 4.41
C HIS A 92 3.31 3.58 3.90
N TYR A 93 3.40 4.88 3.66
CA TYR A 93 2.35 5.62 2.97
C TYR A 93 2.44 5.36 1.47
N ALA A 94 1.39 4.80 0.88
CA ALA A 94 1.33 4.57 -0.55
C ALA A 94 1.04 5.88 -1.30
N ALA A 95 2.03 6.45 -1.97
CA ALA A 95 1.94 7.73 -2.68
C ALA A 95 0.83 7.74 -3.74
N LYS A 96 0.53 6.58 -4.34
CA LYS A 96 -0.55 6.41 -5.33
C LYS A 96 -1.94 6.85 -4.82
N ALA A 97 -2.16 6.87 -3.51
CA ALA A 97 -3.44 7.28 -2.92
C ALA A 97 -3.69 8.78 -3.14
N PHE A 98 -2.73 9.60 -2.80
CA PHE A 98 -2.65 11.03 -3.09
C PHE A 98 -1.29 11.58 -2.65
N LEU A 99 -0.58 12.26 -3.51
CA LEU A 99 0.71 12.87 -3.18
C LEU A 99 0.80 14.32 -3.66
N CYS A 100 1.10 15.20 -2.72
CA CYS A 100 1.57 16.55 -2.98
C CYS A 100 2.66 16.90 -1.95
N GLY A 101 3.33 18.04 -2.12
CA GLY A 101 4.42 18.46 -1.22
C GLY A 101 3.99 18.53 0.23
N GLU A 102 2.75 18.96 0.51
CA GLU A 102 2.23 19.06 1.87
C GLU A 102 2.05 17.69 2.52
N VAL A 103 1.41 16.76 1.80
CA VAL A 103 1.24 15.38 2.28
C VAL A 103 2.59 14.71 2.52
N ALA A 104 3.56 14.90 1.61
CA ALA A 104 4.91 14.36 1.80
C ALA A 104 5.58 14.89 3.07
N ARG A 105 5.38 16.20 3.40
CA ARG A 105 5.87 16.78 4.66
C ARG A 105 5.19 16.16 5.87
N TRP A 106 3.87 16.03 5.88
CA TRP A 106 3.14 15.42 7.00
C TRP A 106 3.58 13.99 7.27
N ILE A 107 3.78 13.19 6.23
CA ILE A 107 4.27 11.82 6.33
C ILE A 107 5.72 11.81 6.87
N ASN A 108 6.58 12.73 6.40
CA ASN A 108 7.94 12.87 6.88
C ASN A 108 8.00 13.23 8.37
N GLU A 109 7.22 14.21 8.79
CA GLU A 109 7.12 14.67 10.18
C GLU A 109 6.59 13.57 11.10
N ALA A 110 5.67 12.74 10.62
CA ALA A 110 5.15 11.58 11.34
C ALA A 110 6.16 10.41 11.44
N GLY A 111 7.27 10.47 10.69
CA GLY A 111 8.31 9.44 10.71
C GLY A 111 8.00 8.18 9.89
N LEU A 112 6.91 8.16 9.10
CA LEU A 112 6.56 7.01 8.26
C LEU A 112 7.54 6.83 7.11
N CYS A 113 7.54 5.63 6.54
CA CYS A 113 8.12 5.35 5.23
C CYS A 113 7.13 5.71 4.11
N MET A 114 7.57 5.66 2.85
CA MET A 114 6.74 5.98 1.69
C MET A 114 7.00 5.00 0.55
N ASP A 115 5.91 4.46 0.00
CA ASP A 115 5.95 3.71 -1.24
C ASP A 115 5.70 4.63 -2.42
N VAL A 116 6.62 4.61 -3.37
CA VAL A 116 6.55 5.37 -4.62
C VAL A 116 6.61 4.41 -5.81
N ALA A 117 5.95 4.74 -6.90
CA ALA A 117 5.87 3.90 -8.09
C ALA A 117 6.37 4.59 -9.38
N SER A 118 6.93 5.79 -9.25
CA SER A 118 7.46 6.56 -10.38
C SER A 118 8.51 7.56 -9.96
N SER A 119 9.32 8.01 -10.93
CA SER A 119 10.25 9.12 -10.77
C SER A 119 9.57 10.42 -10.35
N TYR A 120 8.31 10.64 -10.77
CA TYR A 120 7.54 11.81 -10.40
C TYR A 120 7.17 11.82 -8.92
N GLU A 121 6.68 10.70 -8.40
CA GLU A 121 6.38 10.56 -6.96
C GLU A 121 7.65 10.74 -6.13
N MET A 122 8.77 10.11 -6.51
CA MET A 122 10.08 10.36 -5.88
C MET A 122 10.43 11.85 -5.90
N GLY A 123 10.26 12.51 -7.05
CA GLY A 123 10.56 13.92 -7.23
C GLY A 123 9.72 14.83 -6.33
N VAL A 124 8.41 14.58 -6.20
CA VAL A 124 7.52 15.34 -5.32
C VAL A 124 7.93 15.16 -3.85
N ALA A 125 8.20 13.92 -3.43
CA ALA A 125 8.61 13.62 -2.07
C ALA A 125 9.95 14.31 -1.73
N LEU A 126 10.96 14.21 -2.60
CA LEU A 126 12.27 14.85 -2.41
C LEU A 126 12.17 16.37 -2.35
N ALA A 127 11.36 16.97 -3.23
CA ALA A 127 11.15 18.42 -3.25
C ALA A 127 10.50 18.92 -1.94
N ALA A 128 9.74 18.06 -1.26
CA ALA A 128 9.16 18.33 0.04
C ALA A 128 10.10 18.03 1.23
N GLY A 129 11.33 17.57 0.97
CA GLY A 129 12.32 17.23 1.99
C GLY A 129 12.16 15.82 2.57
N PHE A 130 11.40 14.94 1.91
CA PHE A 130 11.28 13.55 2.35
C PHE A 130 12.59 12.80 2.07
N PRO A 131 13.18 12.08 3.06
CA PRO A 131 14.46 11.42 2.88
C PRO A 131 14.36 10.15 2.02
N ALA A 132 15.23 10.01 1.01
CA ALA A 132 15.22 8.88 0.08
C ALA A 132 15.36 7.52 0.79
N ASN A 133 16.15 7.46 1.86
CA ASN A 133 16.36 6.24 2.64
C ASN A 133 15.14 5.78 3.48
N ARG A 134 13.99 6.42 3.32
CA ARG A 134 12.69 5.95 3.82
C ARG A 134 11.69 5.74 2.68
N MET A 135 12.15 5.74 1.42
CA MET A 135 11.32 5.41 0.27
C MET A 135 11.55 3.98 -0.19
N THR A 136 10.47 3.33 -0.63
CA THR A 136 10.51 2.04 -1.34
C THR A 136 9.94 2.24 -2.74
N LEU A 137 10.70 1.85 -3.77
CA LEU A 137 10.28 1.98 -5.15
C LEU A 137 9.58 0.72 -5.64
N HIS A 138 8.30 0.83 -5.96
CA HIS A 138 7.45 -0.19 -6.54
C HIS A 138 7.28 -0.03 -8.06
N GLY A 139 6.58 -0.97 -8.69
CA GLY A 139 6.21 -0.94 -10.10
C GLY A 139 6.68 -2.17 -10.88
N ASN A 140 5.93 -2.56 -11.91
CA ASN A 140 6.23 -3.73 -12.73
C ASN A 140 6.90 -3.38 -14.08
N ASN A 141 7.18 -2.10 -14.33
CA ASN A 141 7.84 -1.64 -15.56
C ASN A 141 8.71 -0.41 -15.28
N LYS A 142 9.64 -0.55 -14.32
CA LYS A 142 10.58 0.51 -14.00
C LYS A 142 11.57 0.71 -15.15
N SER A 143 11.75 1.93 -15.63
CA SER A 143 12.76 2.28 -16.63
C SER A 143 14.17 2.20 -16.03
N VAL A 144 15.18 2.12 -16.91
CA VAL A 144 16.58 2.17 -16.49
C VAL A 144 16.89 3.48 -15.78
N GLU A 145 16.30 4.57 -16.23
CA GLU A 145 16.46 5.91 -15.68
C GLU A 145 15.86 5.99 -14.26
N GLU A 146 14.68 5.41 -14.04
CA GLU A 146 14.07 5.35 -12.71
C GLU A 146 14.87 4.49 -11.74
N LEU A 147 15.35 3.32 -12.19
CA LEU A 147 16.23 2.47 -11.39
C LEU A 147 17.52 3.20 -11.03
N ARG A 148 18.15 3.88 -12.01
CA ARG A 148 19.37 4.66 -11.79
C ARG A 148 19.15 5.79 -10.80
N GLN A 149 18.08 6.54 -10.96
CA GLN A 149 17.70 7.60 -10.03
C GLN A 149 17.50 7.07 -8.61
N ALA A 150 16.76 5.98 -8.46
CA ALA A 150 16.47 5.39 -7.15
C ALA A 150 17.76 4.90 -6.45
N VAL A 151 18.63 4.18 -7.17
CA VAL A 151 19.92 3.72 -6.64
C VAL A 151 20.84 4.89 -6.31
N ASP A 152 20.89 5.92 -7.16
CA ASP A 152 21.75 7.08 -6.93
C ASP A 152 21.31 7.89 -5.72
N LEU A 153 20.01 8.09 -5.53
CA LEU A 153 19.41 8.75 -4.37
C LEU A 153 19.53 7.94 -3.09
N GLY A 154 19.76 6.62 -3.16
CA GLY A 154 19.85 5.74 -2.00
C GLY A 154 18.46 5.48 -1.39
N VAL A 155 17.46 5.11 -2.20
CA VAL A 155 16.17 4.65 -1.68
C VAL A 155 16.38 3.43 -0.79
N ALA A 156 15.53 3.28 0.23
CA ALA A 156 15.65 2.17 1.17
C ALA A 156 15.59 0.82 0.45
N HIS A 157 14.57 0.62 -0.36
CA HIS A 157 14.35 -0.63 -1.08
C HIS A 157 13.83 -0.39 -2.50
N ILE A 158 14.11 -1.35 -3.37
CA ILE A 158 13.44 -1.49 -4.67
C ILE A 158 12.73 -2.83 -4.68
N VAL A 159 11.43 -2.83 -4.93
CA VAL A 159 10.63 -4.06 -5.03
C VAL A 159 10.75 -4.59 -6.45
N VAL A 160 11.49 -5.68 -6.65
CA VAL A 160 11.68 -6.29 -7.98
C VAL A 160 10.49 -7.13 -8.38
N ASP A 161 10.10 -7.04 -9.64
CA ASP A 161 8.83 -7.57 -10.18
C ASP A 161 9.03 -8.48 -11.40
N SER A 162 10.24 -8.57 -11.96
CA SER A 162 10.60 -9.48 -13.05
C SER A 162 12.09 -9.84 -13.04
N LEU A 163 12.43 -11.02 -13.58
CA LEU A 163 13.84 -11.46 -13.70
C LEU A 163 14.66 -10.48 -14.53
N TYR A 164 14.07 -9.95 -15.59
CA TYR A 164 14.72 -8.94 -16.44
C TYR A 164 15.02 -7.64 -15.67
N GLU A 165 14.16 -7.25 -14.75
CA GLU A 165 14.40 -6.09 -13.88
C GLU A 165 15.57 -6.34 -12.90
N ILE A 166 15.67 -7.55 -12.32
CA ILE A 166 16.77 -7.92 -11.44
C ILE A 166 18.11 -7.75 -12.15
N ASP A 167 18.24 -8.25 -13.39
CA ASP A 167 19.46 -8.11 -14.18
C ASP A 167 19.81 -6.64 -14.47
N ARG A 168 18.78 -5.86 -14.85
CA ARG A 168 18.97 -4.42 -15.11
C ARG A 168 19.39 -3.66 -13.86
N LEU A 169 18.74 -3.94 -12.74
CA LEU A 169 19.03 -3.28 -11.47
C LEU A 169 20.43 -3.61 -10.98
N ASN A 170 20.84 -4.90 -11.05
CA ASN A 170 22.20 -5.32 -10.72
C ASN A 170 23.25 -4.58 -11.55
N LYS A 171 23.01 -4.47 -12.86
CA LYS A 171 23.90 -3.71 -13.77
C LYS A 171 23.97 -2.23 -13.39
N VAL A 172 22.82 -1.59 -13.16
CA VAL A 172 22.74 -0.16 -12.81
C VAL A 172 23.45 0.11 -11.48
N ALA A 173 23.23 -0.74 -10.47
CA ALA A 173 23.86 -0.61 -9.17
C ALA A 173 25.40 -0.76 -9.29
N GLY A 174 25.87 -1.72 -10.08
CA GLY A 174 27.30 -1.91 -10.37
C GLY A 174 27.94 -0.73 -11.11
N GLU A 175 27.26 -0.16 -12.10
CA GLU A 175 27.73 1.06 -12.80
C GLU A 175 27.87 2.27 -11.86
N LEU A 176 27.04 2.33 -10.80
CA LEU A 176 27.09 3.38 -9.78
C LEU A 176 28.05 3.04 -8.61
N GLY A 177 28.64 1.84 -8.61
CA GLY A 177 29.49 1.36 -7.51
C GLY A 177 28.74 1.21 -6.18
N LYS A 178 27.44 0.91 -6.23
CA LYS A 178 26.56 0.79 -5.07
C LYS A 178 25.98 -0.62 -4.96
N ARG A 179 25.57 -1.00 -3.77
CA ARG A 179 24.73 -2.17 -3.54
C ARG A 179 23.34 -1.71 -3.13
N GLN A 180 22.29 -2.33 -3.71
CA GLN A 180 20.90 -1.93 -3.48
C GLN A 180 20.15 -3.02 -2.74
N ASN A 181 19.48 -2.63 -1.63
CA ASN A 181 18.54 -3.51 -0.95
C ASN A 181 17.28 -3.69 -1.81
N VAL A 182 16.82 -4.94 -1.91
CA VAL A 182 15.64 -5.27 -2.68
C VAL A 182 14.66 -6.14 -1.89
N PHE A 183 13.38 -5.98 -2.20
CA PHE A 183 12.34 -6.96 -1.88
C PHE A 183 11.97 -7.70 -3.16
N VAL A 184 11.77 -9.00 -3.05
CA VAL A 184 11.15 -9.79 -4.12
C VAL A 184 9.64 -9.74 -3.94
N ARG A 185 8.92 -9.27 -4.96
CA ARG A 185 7.46 -9.27 -4.94
C ARG A 185 6.92 -10.65 -5.25
N VAL A 186 6.20 -11.21 -4.30
CA VAL A 186 5.68 -12.58 -4.38
C VAL A 186 4.17 -12.54 -4.61
N THR A 187 3.71 -13.30 -5.61
CA THR A 187 2.29 -13.56 -5.84
C THR A 187 1.92 -14.85 -5.13
N CYS A 188 1.13 -14.71 -4.05
CA CYS A 188 0.79 -15.83 -3.16
C CYS A 188 -0.33 -16.73 -3.69
N GLY A 189 -1.05 -16.35 -4.76
CA GLY A 189 -2.21 -17.09 -5.24
C GLY A 189 -3.39 -17.08 -4.25
N VAL A 190 -3.59 -15.97 -3.53
CA VAL A 190 -4.69 -15.80 -2.57
C VAL A 190 -5.82 -15.05 -3.23
N GLU A 191 -7.02 -15.61 -3.19
CA GLU A 191 -8.26 -14.90 -3.56
C GLU A 191 -8.77 -14.16 -2.32
N ALA A 192 -8.42 -12.88 -2.20
CA ALA A 192 -9.12 -12.02 -1.25
C ALA A 192 -10.53 -11.74 -1.78
N HIS A 193 -11.53 -11.72 -0.90
CA HIS A 193 -12.91 -11.33 -1.27
C HIS A 193 -12.96 -9.84 -1.64
N THR A 194 -12.44 -9.53 -2.83
CA THR A 194 -12.42 -8.19 -3.41
C THR A 194 -13.13 -8.20 -4.74
N HIS A 195 -13.43 -7.04 -5.30
CA HIS A 195 -13.88 -6.98 -6.69
C HIS A 195 -12.81 -7.55 -7.62
N ASP A 196 -13.18 -8.42 -8.56
CA ASP A 196 -12.29 -9.09 -9.53
C ASP A 196 -11.31 -8.15 -10.23
N PHE A 197 -11.67 -6.87 -10.39
CA PHE A 197 -10.84 -5.84 -11.05
C PHE A 197 -9.73 -5.26 -10.17
N ILE A 198 -9.78 -5.46 -8.86
CA ILE A 198 -8.79 -4.91 -7.91
C ILE A 198 -7.97 -6.01 -7.20
N ALA A 199 -8.29 -7.28 -7.45
CA ALA A 199 -7.49 -8.39 -6.98
C ALA A 199 -6.11 -8.38 -7.67
N THR A 200 -5.03 -8.47 -6.90
CA THR A 200 -3.64 -8.39 -7.40
C THR A 200 -2.80 -9.62 -7.08
N ALA A 201 -3.38 -10.61 -6.40
CA ALA A 201 -2.67 -11.79 -5.94
C ALA A 201 -3.04 -13.09 -6.68
N HIS A 202 -3.85 -13.01 -7.74
CA HIS A 202 -4.09 -14.14 -8.63
C HIS A 202 -2.82 -14.48 -9.42
N GLU A 203 -2.58 -15.75 -9.70
CA GLU A 203 -1.39 -16.21 -10.43
C GLU A 203 -1.26 -15.64 -11.84
N ASP A 204 -2.38 -15.27 -12.47
CA ASP A 204 -2.44 -14.68 -13.80
C ASP A 204 -2.30 -13.14 -13.82
N GLN A 205 -1.95 -12.54 -12.69
CA GLN A 205 -1.83 -11.08 -12.62
C GLN A 205 -0.47 -10.58 -13.08
N LYS A 206 -0.46 -9.31 -13.48
CA LYS A 206 0.71 -8.62 -14.05
C LYS A 206 1.81 -8.26 -13.05
N PHE A 207 1.68 -8.62 -11.79
CA PHE A 207 2.60 -8.23 -10.73
C PHE A 207 3.19 -9.44 -10.01
N GLY A 208 4.50 -9.35 -9.75
CA GLY A 208 5.21 -10.27 -8.87
C GLY A 208 5.54 -11.63 -9.50
N PHE A 209 6.22 -12.44 -8.69
CA PHE A 209 6.64 -13.78 -9.04
C PHE A 209 5.73 -14.80 -8.36
N SER A 210 5.15 -15.73 -9.13
CA SER A 210 4.30 -16.79 -8.59
C SER A 210 5.09 -17.75 -7.69
N LEU A 211 4.55 -18.01 -6.49
CA LEU A 211 5.07 -19.09 -5.63
C LEU A 211 4.82 -20.46 -6.24
N ALA A 212 3.61 -20.71 -6.74
CA ALA A 212 3.21 -22.03 -7.23
C ALA A 212 3.99 -22.48 -8.46
N SER A 213 4.39 -21.54 -9.34
CA SER A 213 5.21 -21.86 -10.51
C SER A 213 6.70 -21.99 -10.23
N GLY A 214 7.17 -21.64 -9.02
CA GLY A 214 8.59 -21.61 -8.67
C GLY A 214 9.34 -20.36 -9.12
N GLN A 215 8.68 -19.40 -9.78
CA GLN A 215 9.31 -18.15 -10.24
C GLN A 215 9.83 -17.30 -9.08
N ALA A 216 9.16 -17.34 -7.93
CA ALA A 216 9.61 -16.62 -6.73
C ALA A 216 10.97 -17.16 -6.23
N ALA A 217 11.16 -18.49 -6.24
CA ALA A 217 12.43 -19.12 -5.88
C ALA A 217 13.55 -18.78 -6.88
N GLU A 218 13.25 -18.77 -8.18
CA GLU A 218 14.19 -18.34 -9.22
C GLU A 218 14.61 -16.87 -9.03
N ALA A 219 13.67 -15.99 -8.71
CA ALA A 219 13.96 -14.57 -8.47
C ALA A 219 14.82 -14.37 -7.23
N VAL A 220 14.55 -15.07 -6.14
CA VAL A 220 15.36 -15.05 -4.92
C VAL A 220 16.78 -15.52 -5.22
N GLN A 221 16.94 -16.66 -5.89
CA GLN A 221 18.26 -17.17 -6.31
C GLN A 221 19.02 -16.11 -7.11
N ARG A 222 18.38 -15.51 -8.11
CA ARG A 222 18.98 -14.49 -8.97
C ARG A 222 19.41 -13.24 -8.21
N VAL A 223 18.66 -12.82 -7.20
CA VAL A 223 19.06 -11.72 -6.32
C VAL A 223 20.25 -12.09 -5.46
N ILE A 224 20.26 -13.29 -4.86
CA ILE A 224 21.39 -13.77 -4.03
C ILE A 224 22.69 -13.90 -4.85
N GLU A 225 22.58 -14.34 -6.10
CA GLU A 225 23.73 -14.46 -7.01
C GLU A 225 24.21 -13.12 -7.60
N ALA A 226 23.46 -12.04 -7.42
CA ALA A 226 23.77 -10.72 -7.96
C ALA A 226 24.78 -9.97 -7.08
N ASP A 227 25.92 -9.56 -7.63
CA ASP A 227 27.03 -8.89 -6.91
C ASP A 227 26.62 -7.57 -6.24
N ASN A 228 25.66 -6.85 -6.83
CA ASN A 228 25.30 -5.49 -6.45
C ASN A 228 23.90 -5.37 -5.83
N LEU A 229 23.25 -6.49 -5.52
CA LEU A 229 21.97 -6.53 -4.85
C LEU A 229 22.10 -7.16 -3.46
N ILE A 230 21.17 -6.82 -2.59
CA ILE A 230 21.06 -7.40 -1.25
C ILE A 230 19.59 -7.81 -1.09
N LEU A 231 19.33 -9.10 -0.93
CA LEU A 231 18.01 -9.59 -0.58
C LEU A 231 17.70 -9.16 0.86
N ASN A 232 16.72 -8.27 1.03
CA ASN A 232 16.40 -7.73 2.34
C ASN A 232 15.02 -8.20 2.85
N GLY A 233 14.13 -8.63 1.94
CA GLY A 233 12.83 -9.15 2.32
C GLY A 233 11.97 -9.62 1.17
N LEU A 234 10.77 -10.05 1.54
CA LEU A 234 9.70 -10.40 0.61
C LEU A 234 8.56 -9.38 0.73
N HIS A 235 7.92 -9.08 -0.38
CA HIS A 235 6.72 -8.24 -0.43
C HIS A 235 5.59 -9.01 -1.10
N SER A 236 4.37 -8.83 -0.59
CA SER A 236 3.14 -9.27 -1.26
C SER A 236 2.05 -8.22 -1.12
N HIS A 237 1.13 -8.21 -2.07
CA HIS A 237 -0.06 -7.36 -2.00
C HIS A 237 -1.23 -8.12 -2.62
N ILE A 238 -2.25 -8.41 -1.82
CA ILE A 238 -3.33 -9.31 -2.19
C ILE A 238 -4.58 -8.61 -2.73
N GLY A 239 -4.62 -7.28 -2.70
CA GLY A 239 -5.74 -6.52 -3.24
C GLY A 239 -6.05 -5.24 -2.47
N SER A 240 -7.23 -4.69 -2.73
CA SER A 240 -7.73 -3.45 -2.10
C SER A 240 -9.16 -3.65 -1.60
N GLN A 241 -9.59 -2.84 -0.63
CA GLN A 241 -10.93 -2.93 0.00
C GLN A 241 -11.18 -4.30 0.62
N ILE A 242 -10.21 -4.78 1.39
CA ILE A 242 -10.26 -6.06 2.10
C ILE A 242 -10.84 -5.80 3.49
N PHE A 243 -11.97 -6.41 3.79
CA PHE A 243 -12.73 -6.20 5.03
C PHE A 243 -12.53 -7.33 6.05
N ASP A 244 -11.83 -8.41 5.68
CA ASP A 244 -11.51 -9.53 6.57
C ASP A 244 -10.01 -9.83 6.58
N VAL A 245 -9.55 -10.58 7.57
CA VAL A 245 -8.13 -10.93 7.71
C VAL A 245 -7.76 -12.28 7.09
N ASP A 246 -8.72 -13.05 6.62
CA ASP A 246 -8.49 -14.42 6.14
C ASP A 246 -7.52 -14.47 4.96
N GLY A 247 -7.66 -13.50 4.04
CA GLY A 247 -6.73 -13.38 2.92
C GLY A 247 -5.30 -13.05 3.35
N PHE A 248 -5.17 -12.19 4.35
CA PHE A 248 -3.85 -11.87 4.91
C PHE A 248 -3.24 -13.03 5.69
N GLU A 249 -4.05 -13.82 6.41
CA GLU A 249 -3.58 -15.03 7.11
C GLU A 249 -2.98 -16.03 6.13
N MET A 250 -3.70 -16.31 5.04
CA MET A 250 -3.21 -17.22 4.01
C MET A 250 -1.95 -16.69 3.30
N ALA A 251 -1.88 -15.38 3.02
CA ALA A 251 -0.69 -14.75 2.43
C ALA A 251 0.49 -14.83 3.40
N ALA A 252 0.29 -14.48 4.67
CA ALA A 252 1.33 -14.53 5.70
C ALA A 252 1.88 -15.96 5.86
N HIS A 253 1.01 -16.96 5.94
CA HIS A 253 1.43 -18.38 6.01
C HIS A 253 2.33 -18.75 4.84
N ARG A 254 1.91 -18.47 3.59
CA ARG A 254 2.68 -18.82 2.39
C ARG A 254 4.02 -18.07 2.31
N ILE A 255 4.03 -16.78 2.63
CA ILE A 255 5.25 -15.97 2.57
C ILE A 255 6.24 -16.36 3.68
N ILE A 256 5.77 -16.57 4.91
CA ILE A 256 6.65 -16.93 6.03
C ILE A 256 7.21 -18.33 5.82
N THR A 257 6.41 -19.28 5.33
CA THR A 257 6.92 -20.59 4.93
C THR A 257 8.02 -20.46 3.87
N PHE A 258 7.77 -19.70 2.82
CA PHE A 258 8.78 -19.48 1.77
C PHE A 258 10.01 -18.73 2.30
N PHE A 259 9.83 -17.78 3.22
CA PHE A 259 10.94 -17.10 3.90
C PHE A 259 11.85 -18.10 4.65
N ALA A 260 11.25 -19.01 5.42
CA ALA A 260 11.98 -20.04 6.14
C ALA A 260 12.72 -21.00 5.20
N GLU A 261 12.08 -21.42 4.10
CA GLU A 261 12.72 -22.25 3.06
C GLU A 261 13.96 -21.57 2.46
N ILE A 262 13.91 -20.26 2.22
CA ILE A 262 15.06 -19.47 1.73
C ILE A 262 16.20 -19.50 2.75
N VAL A 263 15.91 -19.25 4.03
CA VAL A 263 16.92 -19.23 5.08
C VAL A 263 17.56 -20.62 5.24
N GLU A 264 16.76 -21.69 5.21
CA GLU A 264 17.24 -23.06 5.27
C GLU A 264 18.11 -23.42 4.06
N GLN A 265 17.66 -23.05 2.86
CA GLN A 265 18.35 -23.40 1.60
C GLN A 265 19.68 -22.68 1.43
N TYR A 266 19.75 -21.38 1.72
CA TYR A 266 20.93 -20.56 1.42
C TYR A 266 21.84 -20.30 2.63
N GLY A 267 21.32 -20.51 3.84
CA GLY A 267 22.06 -20.34 5.08
C GLY A 267 22.27 -18.86 5.49
N PRO A 268 22.80 -18.63 6.70
CA PRO A 268 22.86 -17.31 7.31
C PRO A 268 23.74 -16.30 6.58
N ASP A 269 24.81 -16.76 5.92
CA ASP A 269 25.74 -15.85 5.22
C ASP A 269 25.10 -15.22 3.97
N ALA A 270 24.33 -16.00 3.21
CA ALA A 270 23.65 -15.54 2.01
C ALA A 270 22.36 -14.78 2.31
N THR A 271 21.80 -14.97 3.50
CA THR A 271 20.57 -14.31 3.98
C THR A 271 20.87 -13.25 5.04
N GLU A 272 22.09 -12.77 5.15
CA GLU A 272 22.44 -11.65 6.03
C GLU A 272 21.62 -10.41 5.64
N GLY A 273 20.83 -9.89 6.59
CA GLY A 273 19.90 -8.76 6.36
C GLY A 273 18.54 -9.13 5.78
N PHE A 274 18.29 -10.40 5.44
CA PHE A 274 16.98 -10.89 5.03
C PHE A 274 16.10 -11.06 6.28
N SER A 275 15.30 -10.05 6.59
CA SER A 275 14.58 -9.98 7.87
C SER A 275 13.22 -9.30 7.78
N ILE A 276 12.78 -8.90 6.58
CA ILE A 276 11.58 -8.10 6.39
C ILE A 276 10.53 -8.88 5.59
N VAL A 277 9.32 -8.93 6.13
CA VAL A 277 8.13 -9.37 5.40
C VAL A 277 7.17 -8.19 5.30
N ASP A 278 6.87 -7.78 4.08
CA ASP A 278 5.89 -6.75 3.77
C ASP A 278 4.63 -7.42 3.20
N LEU A 279 3.57 -7.44 3.97
CA LEU A 279 2.29 -8.03 3.59
C LEU A 279 1.42 -7.09 2.73
N GLY A 280 1.96 -5.91 2.37
CA GLY A 280 1.25 -4.90 1.62
C GLY A 280 0.20 -4.18 2.46
N GLY A 281 -0.84 -3.73 1.80
CA GLY A 281 -1.95 -3.02 2.41
C GLY A 281 -3.26 -3.42 1.74
N GLY A 282 -4.15 -2.45 1.57
CA GLY A 282 -5.45 -2.69 0.93
C GLY A 282 -6.58 -2.88 1.92
N PHE A 283 -6.39 -2.49 3.17
CA PHE A 283 -7.44 -2.51 4.20
C PHE A 283 -8.66 -1.73 3.73
N GLY A 284 -9.85 -2.32 3.96
CA GLY A 284 -11.12 -1.72 3.58
C GLY A 284 -11.39 -0.43 4.33
N ILE A 285 -11.99 0.52 3.63
CA ILE A 285 -12.51 1.76 4.22
C ILE A 285 -13.99 1.92 3.84
N ALA A 286 -14.73 2.64 4.66
CA ALA A 286 -16.11 2.94 4.33
C ALA A 286 -16.20 3.99 3.20
N TYR A 287 -16.93 3.66 2.14
CA TYR A 287 -17.40 4.61 1.14
C TYR A 287 -18.83 5.04 1.42
N LEU A 288 -19.59 4.19 2.08
CA LEU A 288 -21.00 4.41 2.43
C LEU A 288 -21.18 4.26 3.94
N GLU A 289 -22.23 4.88 4.47
CA GLU A 289 -22.62 4.73 5.87
C GLU A 289 -22.96 3.27 6.26
N SER A 290 -23.34 2.46 5.27
CA SER A 290 -23.65 1.03 5.46
C SER A 290 -22.42 0.14 5.52
N ASP A 291 -21.24 0.65 5.18
CA ASP A 291 -20.01 -0.12 5.22
C ASP A 291 -19.51 -0.21 6.66
N ASP A 292 -18.98 -1.38 7.03
CA ASP A 292 -18.52 -1.66 8.39
C ASP A 292 -17.06 -2.21 8.34
N PRO A 293 -16.08 -1.35 7.99
CA PRO A 293 -14.69 -1.78 8.02
C PRO A 293 -14.23 -2.01 9.47
N PRO A 294 -13.46 -3.08 9.74
CA PRO A 294 -12.89 -3.29 11.06
C PRO A 294 -11.96 -2.15 11.45
N ALA A 295 -11.82 -1.90 12.74
CA ALA A 295 -10.89 -0.89 13.22
C ALA A 295 -9.45 -1.30 12.89
N ILE A 296 -8.62 -0.33 12.44
CA ILE A 296 -7.23 -0.62 12.06
C ILE A 296 -6.39 -1.21 13.20
N ALA A 297 -6.74 -0.89 14.46
CA ALA A 297 -6.08 -1.46 15.62
C ALA A 297 -6.34 -2.96 15.77
N ASP A 298 -7.56 -3.40 15.43
CA ASP A 298 -7.94 -4.82 15.49
C ASP A 298 -7.26 -5.58 14.35
N ILE A 299 -7.30 -5.04 13.12
CA ILE A 299 -6.56 -5.60 11.98
C ILE A 299 -5.07 -5.76 12.32
N ALA A 300 -4.45 -4.73 12.88
CA ALA A 300 -3.03 -4.77 13.22
C ALA A 300 -2.71 -5.80 14.32
N ALA A 301 -3.62 -5.99 15.28
CA ALA A 301 -3.47 -6.99 16.33
C ALA A 301 -3.59 -8.42 15.75
N ASP A 302 -4.57 -8.64 14.89
CA ASP A 302 -4.79 -9.92 14.23
C ASP A 302 -3.60 -10.29 13.31
N LEU A 303 -3.15 -9.35 12.47
CA LEU A 303 -1.99 -9.57 11.61
C LEU A 303 -0.72 -9.87 12.41
N ARG A 304 -0.50 -9.19 13.53
CA ARG A 304 0.63 -9.48 14.40
C ARG A 304 0.55 -10.89 14.96
N ALA A 305 -0.61 -11.28 15.49
CA ALA A 305 -0.82 -12.63 16.03
C ALA A 305 -0.62 -13.71 14.95
N ILE A 306 -1.08 -13.45 13.73
CA ILE A 306 -0.86 -14.34 12.58
C ILE A 306 0.64 -14.47 12.29
N VAL A 307 1.35 -13.37 12.13
CA VAL A 307 2.80 -13.39 11.80
C VAL A 307 3.61 -14.08 12.90
N GLU A 308 3.33 -13.78 14.18
CA GLU A 308 4.01 -14.40 15.32
C GLU A 308 3.78 -15.92 15.36
N ARG A 309 2.54 -16.36 15.11
CA ARG A 309 2.20 -17.78 15.05
C ARG A 309 2.91 -18.50 13.89
N GLU A 310 2.86 -17.92 12.68
CA GLU A 310 3.47 -18.53 11.50
C GLU A 310 5.01 -18.54 11.61
N ALA A 311 5.62 -17.47 12.13
CA ALA A 311 7.05 -17.44 12.37
C ALA A 311 7.49 -18.49 13.41
N ALA A 312 6.73 -18.64 14.50
CA ALA A 312 7.02 -19.68 15.50
C ALA A 312 6.84 -21.11 14.95
N ALA A 313 5.95 -21.32 13.99
CA ALA A 313 5.75 -22.62 13.34
C ALA A 313 6.84 -22.95 12.32
N ALA A 314 7.42 -21.93 11.72
CA ALA A 314 8.49 -22.08 10.72
C ALA A 314 9.89 -22.28 11.34
N GLY A 315 10.09 -22.00 12.66
CA GLY A 315 11.39 -22.14 13.38
C GLY A 315 12.11 -20.83 13.42
#